data_8348fa622237ec09872220502816f5fb
#
_entry.id   8348fa622237ec09872220502816f5fb
#
_cell.length_a   1.000
_cell.length_b   1.000
_cell.length_c   1.000
_cell.angle_alpha   90.00
_cell.angle_beta   90.00
_cell.angle_gamma   90.00
#
_symmetry.space_group_name_H-M   'P 1'
#
loop_
_entity.id
_entity.type
_entity.pdbx_description
1 polymer ?
#
loop_
_entity_poly.entity_id
_entity_poly.type
_entity_poly.pdbx_seq_one_letter_code
_entity_poly.pdbx_strand_id
1 'polypeptide(L)'
;MKHFCFLTMKNTTRTNNYGFNFRNTYSRLDKRLFTSLDPIGVKEPSVVLWNDLLAKELGLNFPDGTEKELAEIFSGNRLPEGSQPLAQAYAGHQFGHFTMLGDGRAILLGEQITPAKARLDIQFKGSGQTPYSRRGDGRATLYSMLREYLISEAMHHLRIPTSRSLAVVSTGEDVNRETVNPGAVLTRVMTSHIRVGTFEYIRYLQPQLIEEFTQYVIDRHFPDIAESENPALELFEKVMRLQIDLVVNWMRVGFIHGVMNTDNTGIPGETFDYGPCAFINDYHPRKVFSSIDHYGRYAFGNQPSITQWNLGCFAVTLLPLIDKEEEKATEIARERLSDFERLFSEKYFKTMCKKLGIENPEENDGILIEELLNWMQQNAADYTNTFLAIENEGIFSQGSDAGIYGQESFTNWYKRWEQRVNRNKGGMKQAKEIMQQHNPTFIPRNHLVEQALEAASDHENFQPFNKLLGILSRPYDRIDELSSYQTPPARGDSGYQTFCGT
;
A
#
# COMPACT_ATOMS: atom_id res chain seq x y z
N MET A 1 42.90 -52.19 13.91
CA MET A 1 41.51 -51.86 14.20
C MET A 1 41.09 -50.64 13.38
N LYS A 2 40.38 -50.83 12.30
CA LYS A 2 39.92 -49.72 11.42
C LYS A 2 38.51 -49.34 11.87
N HIS A 3 38.31 -48.12 12.35
CA HIS A 3 37.01 -47.55 12.63
C HIS A 3 36.39 -47.08 11.31
N PHE A 4 35.33 -47.75 10.88
CA PHE A 4 34.44 -47.26 9.80
C PHE A 4 33.46 -46.25 10.40
N CYS A 5 33.56 -45.00 9.96
CA CYS A 5 32.59 -43.97 10.26
C CYS A 5 31.43 -44.13 9.28
N PHE A 6 30.26 -44.54 9.77
CA PHE A 6 29.01 -44.56 8.98
C PHE A 6 28.53 -43.10 8.85
N LEU A 7 28.69 -42.54 7.67
CA LEU A 7 27.98 -41.32 7.24
C LEU A 7 26.50 -41.72 7.03
N THR A 8 25.65 -41.31 7.93
CA THR A 8 24.20 -41.33 7.75
C THR A 8 23.85 -40.36 6.63
N MET A 9 23.54 -40.88 5.45
CA MET A 9 22.87 -40.10 4.40
C MET A 9 21.51 -39.63 4.95
N LYS A 10 21.36 -38.34 5.16
CA LYS A 10 20.03 -37.71 5.34
C LYS A 10 19.24 -37.97 4.05
N ASN A 11 18.19 -38.76 4.16
CA ASN A 11 17.17 -38.92 3.13
C ASN A 11 16.56 -37.52 2.88
N THR A 12 16.98 -36.85 1.81
CA THR A 12 16.29 -35.71 1.25
C THR A 12 14.96 -36.21 0.67
N THR A 13 13.91 -36.19 1.47
CA THR A 13 12.54 -36.27 0.97
C THR A 13 12.38 -35.19 -0.10
N ARG A 14 12.07 -35.60 -1.34
CA ARG A 14 11.69 -34.71 -2.42
C ARG A 14 10.49 -33.88 -1.91
N THR A 15 10.73 -32.62 -1.57
CA THR A 15 9.68 -31.68 -1.21
C THR A 15 8.87 -31.39 -2.47
N ASN A 16 7.55 -31.57 -2.40
CA ASN A 16 6.66 -31.05 -3.44
C ASN A 16 6.97 -29.54 -3.63
N ASN A 17 7.20 -29.12 -4.87
CA ASN A 17 7.59 -27.74 -5.15
C ASN A 17 6.40 -26.74 -5.02
N TYR A 18 5.17 -27.21 -4.83
CA TYR A 18 3.94 -26.40 -4.71
C TYR A 18 3.81 -25.23 -5.71
N GLY A 19 4.56 -25.24 -6.83
CA GLY A 19 4.53 -24.21 -7.86
C GLY A 19 5.51 -23.04 -7.66
N PHE A 20 6.39 -23.10 -6.67
CA PHE A 20 7.46 -22.08 -6.54
C PHE A 20 8.39 -22.11 -7.75
N ASN A 21 8.61 -20.97 -8.36
CA ASN A 21 9.45 -20.75 -9.52
C ASN A 21 10.33 -19.49 -9.31
N PHE A 22 11.25 -19.60 -8.38
CA PHE A 22 12.13 -18.49 -8.03
C PHE A 22 13.20 -18.24 -9.08
N ARG A 23 13.36 -16.97 -9.46
CA ARG A 23 14.47 -16.46 -10.27
C ARG A 23 15.06 -15.22 -9.62
N ASN A 24 15.81 -15.44 -8.55
CA ASN A 24 16.35 -14.39 -7.71
C ASN A 24 17.43 -13.59 -8.43
N THR A 25 17.22 -12.29 -8.54
CA THR A 25 18.17 -11.34 -9.14
C THR A 25 18.76 -10.39 -8.11
N TYR A 26 17.97 -9.95 -7.11
CA TYR A 26 18.45 -9.07 -6.04
C TYR A 26 19.60 -9.70 -5.24
N SER A 27 19.54 -11.00 -4.98
CA SER A 27 20.59 -11.75 -4.26
C SER A 27 21.93 -11.84 -5.01
N ARG A 28 21.96 -11.43 -6.29
CA ARG A 28 23.19 -11.38 -7.11
C ARG A 28 23.89 -10.03 -7.08
N LEU A 29 23.22 -9.01 -6.55
CA LEU A 29 23.79 -7.69 -6.35
C LEU A 29 24.92 -7.72 -5.30
N ASP A 30 25.61 -6.61 -5.15
CA ASP A 30 26.66 -6.46 -4.15
C ASP A 30 26.15 -6.78 -2.73
N LYS A 31 26.92 -7.55 -1.98
CA LYS A 31 26.56 -8.01 -0.62
C LYS A 31 26.39 -6.89 0.42
N ARG A 32 26.80 -5.68 0.10
CA ARG A 32 26.52 -4.49 0.93
C ARG A 32 25.07 -4.04 0.88
N LEU A 33 24.29 -4.50 -0.10
CA LEU A 33 22.88 -4.13 -0.29
C LEU A 33 21.91 -5.01 0.50
N PHE A 34 22.40 -6.11 1.08
CA PHE A 34 21.56 -7.03 1.84
C PHE A 34 22.40 -7.95 2.75
N THR A 35 21.71 -8.58 3.67
CA THR A 35 22.27 -9.70 4.45
C THR A 35 21.49 -10.97 4.13
N SER A 36 22.19 -12.02 3.68
CA SER A 36 21.58 -13.35 3.52
C SER A 36 21.37 -13.99 4.87
N LEU A 37 20.15 -14.37 5.21
CA LEU A 37 19.78 -15.05 6.45
C LEU A 37 18.43 -15.74 6.29
N ASP A 38 18.29 -16.87 6.98
CA ASP A 38 17.02 -17.58 7.04
C ASP A 38 16.06 -16.94 8.06
N PRO A 39 14.74 -17.07 7.88
CA PRO A 39 13.77 -16.73 8.91
C PRO A 39 14.05 -17.48 10.21
N ILE A 40 13.74 -16.85 11.35
CA ILE A 40 13.81 -17.53 12.64
C ILE A 40 12.53 -18.36 12.80
N GLY A 41 12.70 -19.66 12.94
CA GLY A 41 11.60 -20.61 13.12
C GLY A 41 10.66 -20.23 14.28
N VAL A 42 9.44 -20.75 14.22
CA VAL A 42 8.39 -20.54 15.23
C VAL A 42 7.93 -21.88 15.80
N LYS A 43 7.33 -21.85 17.00
CA LYS A 43 7.05 -23.10 17.76
C LYS A 43 5.91 -23.93 17.15
N GLU A 44 4.79 -23.28 16.89
CA GLU A 44 3.55 -23.96 16.52
C GLU A 44 2.81 -23.18 15.42
N PRO A 45 3.32 -23.25 14.17
CA PRO A 45 2.72 -22.49 13.08
C PRO A 45 1.33 -23.03 12.73
N SER A 46 0.35 -22.11 12.58
CA SER A 46 -1.00 -22.43 12.11
C SER A 46 -1.47 -21.38 11.12
N VAL A 47 -2.09 -21.81 10.02
CA VAL A 47 -2.62 -20.92 9.00
C VAL A 47 -3.85 -20.20 9.55
N VAL A 48 -3.79 -18.88 9.60
CA VAL A 48 -4.91 -18.01 10.00
C VAL A 48 -5.68 -17.53 8.77
N LEU A 49 -4.96 -17.07 7.74
CA LEU A 49 -5.54 -16.61 6.49
C LEU A 49 -4.70 -17.13 5.32
N TRP A 50 -5.40 -17.49 4.25
CA TRP A 50 -4.82 -17.87 2.98
C TRP A 50 -5.57 -17.25 1.80
N ASN A 51 -4.85 -16.68 0.85
CA ASN A 51 -5.42 -16.03 -0.33
C ASN A 51 -5.30 -16.94 -1.55
N ASP A 52 -6.32 -17.77 -1.76
CA ASP A 52 -6.37 -18.74 -2.87
C ASP A 52 -6.26 -18.08 -4.25
N LEU A 53 -6.86 -16.89 -4.42
CA LEU A 53 -6.83 -16.18 -5.70
C LEU A 53 -5.41 -15.71 -6.01
N LEU A 54 -4.76 -15.09 -5.05
CA LEU A 54 -3.37 -14.64 -5.20
C LEU A 54 -2.41 -15.84 -5.37
N ALA A 55 -2.63 -16.92 -4.64
CA ALA A 55 -1.83 -18.15 -4.81
C ALA A 55 -1.89 -18.67 -6.25
N LYS A 56 -3.09 -18.72 -6.85
CA LYS A 56 -3.28 -19.10 -8.25
C LYS A 56 -2.60 -18.14 -9.22
N GLU A 57 -2.68 -16.83 -8.97
CA GLU A 57 -1.97 -15.80 -9.77
C GLU A 57 -0.46 -16.00 -9.73
N LEU A 58 0.07 -16.40 -8.57
CA LEU A 58 1.49 -16.71 -8.39
C LEU A 58 1.91 -18.06 -9.01
N GLY A 59 0.94 -18.90 -9.39
CA GLY A 59 1.18 -20.26 -9.86
C GLY A 59 1.43 -21.26 -8.73
N LEU A 60 1.10 -20.89 -7.48
CA LEU A 60 1.20 -21.76 -6.33
C LEU A 60 -0.01 -22.70 -6.26
N ASN A 61 0.25 -23.96 -5.88
CA ASN A 61 -0.79 -24.97 -5.75
C ASN A 61 -0.55 -25.82 -4.49
N PHE A 62 -1.39 -25.60 -3.50
CA PHE A 62 -1.43 -26.38 -2.26
C PHE A 62 -2.70 -27.20 -2.25
N PRO A 63 -2.62 -28.54 -2.49
CA PRO A 63 -3.79 -29.43 -2.44
C PRO A 63 -4.40 -29.47 -1.03
N ASP A 64 -5.68 -29.84 -0.95
CA ASP A 64 -6.36 -30.11 0.31
C ASP A 64 -5.58 -31.11 1.16
N GLY A 65 -5.51 -30.88 2.47
CA GLY A 65 -4.75 -31.70 3.41
C GLY A 65 -3.27 -31.33 3.53
N THR A 66 -2.83 -30.21 2.91
CA THR A 66 -1.46 -29.68 3.03
C THR A 66 -1.36 -28.45 3.94
N GLU A 67 -2.35 -28.22 4.81
CA GLU A 67 -2.42 -27.05 5.70
C GLU A 67 -1.18 -26.96 6.62
N LYS A 68 -0.69 -28.11 7.07
CA LYS A 68 0.53 -28.17 7.89
C LYS A 68 1.76 -27.72 7.10
N GLU A 69 1.92 -28.22 5.88
CA GLU A 69 3.02 -27.83 4.99
C GLU A 69 2.96 -26.34 4.64
N LEU A 70 1.75 -25.83 4.41
CA LEU A 70 1.51 -24.42 4.15
C LEU A 70 1.93 -23.58 5.37
N ALA A 71 1.51 -23.97 6.57
CA ALA A 71 1.91 -23.31 7.82
C ALA A 71 3.43 -23.32 8.02
N GLU A 72 4.10 -24.47 7.82
CA GLU A 72 5.56 -24.61 7.93
C GLU A 72 6.32 -23.74 6.92
N ILE A 73 5.81 -23.63 5.68
CA ILE A 73 6.45 -22.81 4.65
C ILE A 73 6.26 -21.32 4.97
N PHE A 74 5.03 -20.89 5.21
CA PHE A 74 4.72 -19.45 5.33
C PHE A 74 4.95 -18.87 6.73
N SER A 75 5.36 -19.71 7.69
CA SER A 75 5.99 -19.28 8.93
C SER A 75 7.51 -19.07 8.81
N GLY A 76 8.14 -19.65 7.77
CA GLY A 76 9.59 -19.69 7.61
C GLY A 76 10.29 -20.88 8.26
N ASN A 77 9.54 -21.84 8.86
CA ASN A 77 10.11 -23.07 9.43
C ASN A 77 10.68 -23.99 8.35
N ARG A 78 10.12 -23.96 7.15
CA ARG A 78 10.59 -24.70 6.00
C ARG A 78 10.70 -23.79 4.78
N LEU A 79 11.85 -23.77 4.14
CA LEU A 79 12.09 -22.96 2.95
C LEU A 79 11.74 -23.74 1.67
N PRO A 80 11.00 -23.15 0.73
CA PRO A 80 10.79 -23.76 -0.59
C PRO A 80 12.10 -23.85 -1.38
N GLU A 81 12.18 -24.85 -2.24
CA GLU A 81 13.33 -25.00 -3.15
C GLU A 81 13.50 -23.79 -4.04
N GLY A 82 14.76 -23.31 -4.19
CA GLY A 82 15.10 -22.15 -4.99
C GLY A 82 14.98 -20.80 -4.27
N SER A 83 14.44 -20.77 -3.04
CA SER A 83 14.46 -19.57 -2.22
C SER A 83 15.90 -19.13 -1.87
N GLN A 84 16.10 -17.82 -1.75
CA GLN A 84 17.37 -17.22 -1.31
C GLN A 84 17.07 -16.09 -0.32
N PRO A 85 16.72 -16.45 0.92
CA PRO A 85 16.24 -15.48 1.89
C PRO A 85 17.28 -14.42 2.20
N LEU A 86 16.84 -13.17 2.28
CA LEU A 86 17.68 -12.03 2.61
C LEU A 86 16.88 -10.89 3.24
N ALA A 87 17.57 -10.08 4.06
CA ALA A 87 17.09 -8.80 4.53
C ALA A 87 17.76 -7.67 3.74
N GLN A 88 16.98 -6.76 3.19
CA GLN A 88 17.48 -5.65 2.38
C GLN A 88 18.02 -4.53 3.26
N ALA A 89 19.16 -3.93 2.86
CA ALA A 89 19.65 -2.69 3.42
C ALA A 89 19.00 -1.49 2.74
N TYR A 90 18.55 -0.53 3.52
CA TYR A 90 18.08 0.76 3.05
C TYR A 90 18.24 1.82 4.13
N ALA A 91 18.07 3.06 3.77
CA ALA A 91 17.96 4.19 4.67
C ALA A 91 16.61 4.86 4.47
N GLY A 92 16.39 6.00 5.08
CA GLY A 92 15.21 6.80 4.78
C GLY A 92 15.17 8.07 5.61
N HIS A 93 14.44 9.05 5.11
CA HIS A 93 14.11 10.26 5.84
C HIS A 93 12.82 10.03 6.63
N GLN A 94 12.98 9.63 7.90
CA GLN A 94 11.84 9.46 8.82
C GLN A 94 11.47 10.82 9.40
N PHE A 95 10.27 11.30 9.13
CA PHE A 95 9.84 12.66 9.48
C PHE A 95 10.83 13.76 9.02
N GLY A 96 11.54 13.52 7.91
CA GLY A 96 12.53 14.44 7.34
C GLY A 96 13.95 14.27 7.90
N HIS A 97 14.20 13.33 8.82
CA HIS A 97 15.51 13.03 9.37
C HIS A 97 16.09 11.75 8.76
N PHE A 98 17.27 11.87 8.14
CA PHE A 98 17.97 10.71 7.57
C PHE A 98 18.31 9.68 8.65
N THR A 99 17.92 8.45 8.42
CA THR A 99 18.08 7.34 9.37
C THR A 99 18.51 6.07 8.63
N MET A 100 19.50 5.39 9.17
CA MET A 100 19.88 4.05 8.73
C MET A 100 18.83 3.05 9.15
N LEU A 101 18.36 2.29 8.20
CA LEU A 101 17.27 1.34 8.36
C LEU A 101 17.67 -0.02 7.73
N GLY A 102 16.70 -0.74 7.25
CA GLY A 102 16.77 -2.04 6.61
C GLY A 102 15.59 -2.89 7.05
N ASP A 103 15.48 -4.07 6.48
CA ASP A 103 14.41 -5.02 6.82
C ASP A 103 14.61 -5.57 8.25
N GLY A 104 14.22 -4.80 9.25
CA GLY A 104 14.42 -5.12 10.67
C GLY A 104 13.52 -6.25 11.19
N ARG A 105 12.45 -6.59 10.48
CA ARG A 105 11.52 -7.68 10.80
C ARG A 105 10.93 -8.35 9.55
N ALA A 106 11.55 -8.10 8.40
CA ALA A 106 11.10 -8.67 7.14
C ALA A 106 12.25 -9.39 6.45
N ILE A 107 11.92 -10.44 5.71
CA ILE A 107 12.87 -11.26 4.95
C ILE A 107 12.27 -11.52 3.59
N LEU A 108 12.94 -11.05 2.54
CA LEU A 108 12.62 -11.40 1.16
C LEU A 108 12.98 -12.86 0.94
N LEU A 109 11.98 -13.71 0.70
CA LEU A 109 12.15 -15.14 0.46
C LEU A 109 12.75 -15.39 -0.94
N GLY A 110 12.28 -14.62 -1.92
CA GLY A 110 12.73 -14.72 -3.30
C GLY A 110 11.82 -13.98 -4.26
N GLU A 111 12.17 -14.06 -5.54
CA GLU A 111 11.47 -13.44 -6.65
C GLU A 111 10.76 -14.52 -7.48
N GLN A 112 9.44 -14.63 -7.31
CA GLN A 112 8.57 -15.58 -7.99
C GLN A 112 8.30 -15.14 -9.43
N ILE A 113 8.45 -16.04 -10.39
CA ILE A 113 7.97 -15.83 -11.76
C ILE A 113 6.59 -16.47 -11.89
N THR A 114 5.59 -15.64 -12.10
CA THR A 114 4.20 -16.09 -12.26
C THR A 114 3.96 -16.80 -13.59
N PRO A 115 2.84 -17.53 -13.75
CA PRO A 115 2.42 -18.08 -15.04
C PRO A 115 2.29 -17.02 -16.14
N ALA A 116 1.93 -15.79 -15.80
CA ALA A 116 1.87 -14.63 -16.68
C ALA A 116 3.24 -14.00 -16.95
N LYS A 117 4.34 -14.61 -16.47
CA LYS A 117 5.74 -14.15 -16.59
C LYS A 117 6.04 -12.85 -15.83
N ALA A 118 5.17 -12.39 -14.96
CA ALA A 118 5.49 -11.30 -14.05
C ALA A 118 6.48 -11.78 -12.98
N ARG A 119 7.40 -10.88 -12.57
CA ARG A 119 8.34 -11.11 -11.47
C ARG A 119 7.81 -10.39 -10.25
N LEU A 120 7.55 -11.12 -9.17
CA LEU A 120 7.03 -10.59 -7.92
C LEU A 120 7.89 -11.03 -6.74
N ASP A 121 8.16 -10.12 -5.83
CA ASP A 121 8.80 -10.41 -4.56
C ASP A 121 7.83 -11.12 -3.61
N ILE A 122 8.29 -12.20 -2.97
CA ILE A 122 7.62 -12.82 -1.82
C ILE A 122 8.44 -12.49 -0.58
N GLN A 123 7.86 -11.75 0.37
CA GLN A 123 8.53 -11.30 1.58
C GLN A 123 7.74 -11.71 2.82
N PHE A 124 8.42 -12.25 3.82
CA PHE A 124 7.86 -12.47 5.16
C PHE A 124 8.02 -11.23 6.03
N LYS A 125 6.97 -10.84 6.77
CA LYS A 125 7.01 -9.80 7.80
C LYS A 125 6.66 -10.40 9.16
N GLY A 126 7.49 -10.12 10.16
CA GLY A 126 7.37 -10.73 11.49
C GLY A 126 8.16 -12.05 11.65
N SER A 127 9.03 -12.37 10.69
CA SER A 127 9.74 -13.64 10.59
C SER A 127 11.02 -13.74 11.44
N GLY A 128 11.22 -12.81 12.37
CA GLY A 128 12.32 -12.83 13.32
C GLY A 128 13.34 -11.72 13.10
N GLN A 129 14.33 -11.74 13.96
CA GLN A 129 15.37 -10.72 14.04
C GLN A 129 16.35 -10.79 12.87
N THR A 130 16.73 -9.61 12.38
CA THR A 130 17.76 -9.43 11.33
C THR A 130 18.85 -8.48 11.84
N PRO A 131 19.98 -8.31 11.13
CA PRO A 131 20.96 -7.30 11.50
C PRO A 131 20.43 -5.86 11.52
N TYR A 132 19.27 -5.60 10.92
CA TYR A 132 18.62 -4.29 10.86
C TYR A 132 17.53 -4.09 11.93
N SER A 133 17.27 -5.07 12.79
CA SER A 133 16.24 -4.99 13.84
C SER A 133 16.55 -4.00 14.95
N ARG A 134 17.78 -3.45 14.97
CA ARG A 134 18.26 -2.59 16.07
C ARG A 134 18.11 -3.32 17.42
N ARG A 135 17.15 -2.92 18.26
CA ARG A 135 16.84 -3.58 19.55
C ARG A 135 15.52 -4.36 19.52
N GLY A 136 14.87 -4.43 18.35
CA GLY A 136 13.61 -5.16 18.19
C GLY A 136 13.80 -6.67 18.11
N ASP A 137 12.75 -7.41 18.40
CA ASP A 137 12.71 -8.88 18.34
C ASP A 137 12.46 -9.42 16.93
N GLY A 138 12.16 -8.54 15.96
CA GLY A 138 11.84 -8.91 14.60
C GLY A 138 10.48 -9.64 14.44
N ARG A 139 9.69 -9.74 15.51
CA ARG A 139 8.36 -10.36 15.52
C ARG A 139 7.27 -9.33 15.27
N ALA A 140 6.07 -9.81 14.94
CA ALA A 140 4.89 -9.00 14.74
C ALA A 140 3.68 -9.63 15.42
N THR A 141 2.74 -8.79 15.88
CA THR A 141 1.49 -9.25 16.50
C THR A 141 0.49 -9.72 15.45
N LEU A 142 -0.36 -10.68 15.80
CA LEU A 142 -1.46 -11.15 14.94
C LEU A 142 -2.34 -9.98 14.49
N TYR A 143 -2.70 -9.09 15.44
CA TYR A 143 -3.48 -7.87 15.15
C TYR A 143 -2.86 -7.04 14.00
N SER A 144 -1.56 -6.74 14.07
CA SER A 144 -0.89 -5.92 13.05
C SER A 144 -0.80 -6.62 11.70
N MET A 145 -0.64 -7.95 11.68
CA MET A 145 -0.58 -8.72 10.43
C MET A 145 -1.96 -8.87 9.78
N LEU A 146 -3.01 -9.06 10.59
CA LEU A 146 -4.40 -9.06 10.11
C LEU A 146 -4.80 -7.68 9.55
N ARG A 147 -4.39 -6.59 10.23
CA ARG A 147 -4.65 -5.23 9.75
C ARG A 147 -4.03 -5.00 8.37
N GLU A 148 -2.76 -5.34 8.21
CA GLU A 148 -2.08 -5.18 6.94
C GLU A 148 -2.70 -6.04 5.84
N TYR A 149 -3.09 -7.29 6.15
CA TYR A 149 -3.81 -8.16 5.22
C TYR A 149 -5.12 -7.52 4.75
N LEU A 150 -5.96 -7.10 5.69
CA LEU A 150 -7.28 -6.52 5.39
C LEU A 150 -7.17 -5.26 4.52
N ILE A 151 -6.27 -4.35 4.90
CA ILE A 151 -6.14 -3.06 4.20
C ILE A 151 -5.50 -3.24 2.82
N SER A 152 -4.44 -4.06 2.70
CA SER A 152 -3.79 -4.29 1.40
C SER A 152 -4.75 -4.94 0.39
N GLU A 153 -5.53 -5.93 0.80
CA GLU A 153 -6.51 -6.56 -0.08
C GLU A 153 -7.68 -5.62 -0.40
N ALA A 154 -8.13 -4.79 0.57
CA ALA A 154 -9.12 -3.74 0.29
C ALA A 154 -8.60 -2.72 -0.73
N MET A 155 -7.35 -2.28 -0.62
CA MET A 155 -6.71 -1.36 -1.58
C MET A 155 -6.63 -1.98 -2.98
N HIS A 156 -6.28 -3.25 -3.08
CA HIS A 156 -6.31 -3.99 -4.35
C HIS A 156 -7.70 -3.93 -5.01
N HIS A 157 -8.75 -4.24 -4.25
CA HIS A 157 -10.12 -4.22 -4.76
C HIS A 157 -10.63 -2.80 -5.04
N LEU A 158 -10.11 -1.78 -4.36
CA LEU A 158 -10.29 -0.36 -4.69
C LEU A 158 -9.53 0.07 -5.96
N ARG A 159 -8.80 -0.85 -6.61
CA ARG A 159 -7.99 -0.64 -7.82
C ARG A 159 -6.85 0.35 -7.59
N ILE A 160 -6.22 0.26 -6.43
CA ILE A 160 -5.05 1.06 -6.05
C ILE A 160 -3.83 0.15 -6.07
N PRO A 161 -2.74 0.52 -6.78
CA PRO A 161 -1.50 -0.25 -6.76
C PRO A 161 -1.01 -0.46 -5.31
N THR A 162 -0.79 -1.71 -4.94
CA THR A 162 -0.52 -2.08 -3.54
C THR A 162 0.21 -3.41 -3.45
N SER A 163 0.98 -3.59 -2.36
CA SER A 163 1.39 -4.92 -1.95
C SER A 163 0.15 -5.78 -1.69
N ARG A 164 0.24 -7.07 -2.02
CA ARG A 164 -0.81 -8.06 -1.76
C ARG A 164 -0.43 -8.91 -0.56
N SER A 165 -1.40 -9.48 0.08
CA SER A 165 -1.22 -10.38 1.22
C SER A 165 -1.60 -11.80 0.86
N LEU A 166 -0.62 -12.73 0.90
CA LEU A 166 -0.83 -14.13 0.53
C LEU A 166 -1.28 -14.98 1.70
N ALA A 167 -0.61 -14.85 2.85
CA ALA A 167 -0.89 -15.65 4.03
C ALA A 167 -0.66 -14.86 5.32
N VAL A 168 -1.42 -15.19 6.36
CA VAL A 168 -1.10 -14.90 7.75
C VAL A 168 -1.01 -16.23 8.49
N VAL A 169 0.13 -16.47 9.14
CA VAL A 169 0.39 -17.68 9.92
C VAL A 169 0.67 -17.28 11.36
N SER A 170 -0.08 -17.82 12.33
CA SER A 170 0.22 -17.64 13.75
C SER A 170 1.49 -18.41 14.13
N THR A 171 2.22 -17.90 15.11
CA THR A 171 3.53 -18.47 15.50
C THR A 171 3.45 -19.50 16.65
N GLY A 172 2.34 -19.52 17.38
CA GLY A 172 2.23 -20.23 18.66
C GLY A 172 3.12 -19.61 19.75
N GLU A 173 3.55 -18.36 19.56
CA GLU A 173 4.40 -17.62 20.48
C GLU A 173 3.78 -16.24 20.75
N ASP A 174 3.96 -15.76 21.98
CA ASP A 174 3.54 -14.42 22.38
C ASP A 174 4.59 -13.37 21.96
N VAL A 175 4.11 -12.20 21.57
CA VAL A 175 4.90 -11.02 21.27
C VAL A 175 4.61 -9.95 22.31
N ASN A 176 5.62 -9.57 23.07
CA ASN A 176 5.51 -8.52 24.07
C ASN A 176 5.63 -7.14 23.42
N ARG A 177 4.57 -6.31 23.59
CA ARG A 177 4.54 -4.88 23.26
C ARG A 177 4.10 -4.12 24.52
N GLU A 178 3.16 -3.20 24.43
CA GLU A 178 2.51 -2.63 25.63
C GLU A 178 1.74 -3.71 26.41
N THR A 179 1.19 -4.67 25.68
CA THR A 179 0.54 -5.87 26.18
C THR A 179 1.16 -7.11 25.56
N VAL A 180 0.84 -8.29 26.11
CA VAL A 180 1.17 -9.58 25.52
C VAL A 180 0.16 -9.90 24.43
N ASN A 181 0.64 -10.20 23.23
CA ASN A 181 -0.20 -10.43 22.05
C ASN A 181 0.23 -11.70 21.31
N PRO A 182 -0.69 -12.43 20.68
CA PRO A 182 -0.34 -13.53 19.80
C PRO A 182 0.58 -13.06 18.65
N GLY A 183 1.63 -13.83 18.37
CA GLY A 183 2.55 -13.55 17.27
C GLY A 183 2.05 -14.11 15.94
N ALA A 184 2.40 -13.43 14.83
CA ALA A 184 2.12 -13.91 13.49
C ALA A 184 3.18 -13.47 12.47
N VAL A 185 3.23 -14.20 11.35
CA VAL A 185 4.01 -13.89 10.15
C VAL A 185 3.03 -13.59 9.01
N LEU A 186 3.23 -12.45 8.34
CA LEU A 186 2.52 -12.10 7.12
C LEU A 186 3.42 -12.36 5.92
N THR A 187 2.86 -12.97 4.87
CA THR A 187 3.51 -13.07 3.56
C THR A 187 3.01 -11.96 2.66
N ARG A 188 3.88 -11.00 2.35
CA ARG A 188 3.66 -9.94 1.37
C ARG A 188 4.07 -10.39 -0.02
N VAL A 189 3.36 -9.89 -1.02
CA VAL A 189 3.69 -10.01 -2.44
C VAL A 189 3.60 -8.65 -3.09
N MET A 190 4.64 -8.21 -3.78
CA MET A 190 4.60 -6.97 -4.56
C MET A 190 5.60 -7.04 -5.74
N THR A 191 5.53 -6.07 -6.64
CA THR A 191 6.42 -6.00 -7.81
C THR A 191 7.89 -5.93 -7.41
N SER A 192 8.22 -5.16 -6.41
CA SER A 192 9.48 -5.26 -5.65
C SER A 192 9.44 -4.40 -4.39
N HIS A 193 10.30 -4.76 -3.41
CA HIS A 193 10.49 -3.98 -2.19
C HIS A 193 11.59 -2.91 -2.32
N ILE A 194 12.01 -2.59 -3.55
CA ILE A 194 12.94 -1.48 -3.82
C ILE A 194 12.21 -0.15 -3.59
N ARG A 195 12.80 0.71 -2.80
CA ARG A 195 12.23 1.99 -2.36
C ARG A 195 13.18 3.16 -2.58
N VAL A 196 12.70 4.37 -2.47
CA VAL A 196 13.57 5.56 -2.49
C VAL A 196 14.68 5.44 -1.46
N GLY A 197 14.36 4.93 -0.27
CA GLY A 197 15.34 4.68 0.79
C GLY A 197 16.46 3.70 0.42
N THR A 198 16.27 2.79 -0.54
CA THR A 198 17.35 1.93 -1.06
C THR A 198 18.36 2.77 -1.84
N PHE A 199 17.89 3.68 -2.70
CA PHE A 199 18.75 4.61 -3.43
C PHE A 199 19.47 5.57 -2.49
N GLU A 200 18.80 6.06 -1.43
CA GLU A 200 19.42 6.91 -0.42
C GLU A 200 20.55 6.18 0.31
N TYR A 201 20.33 4.92 0.73
CA TYR A 201 21.37 4.09 1.33
C TYR A 201 22.58 3.98 0.41
N ILE A 202 22.37 3.67 -0.87
CA ILE A 202 23.45 3.52 -1.84
C ILE A 202 24.16 4.85 -2.04
N ARG A 203 23.45 5.92 -2.32
CA ARG A 203 24.03 7.25 -2.61
C ARG A 203 24.93 7.76 -1.49
N TYR A 204 24.48 7.59 -0.23
CA TYR A 204 25.18 8.17 0.90
C TYR A 204 26.23 7.23 1.52
N LEU A 205 26.09 5.93 1.39
CA LEU A 205 26.95 4.96 2.09
C LEU A 205 27.75 4.04 1.16
N GLN A 206 27.28 3.85 -0.06
CA GLN A 206 27.89 2.97 -1.07
C GLN A 206 27.86 3.61 -2.46
N PRO A 207 28.31 4.90 -2.62
CA PRO A 207 28.06 5.67 -3.84
C PRO A 207 28.62 5.03 -5.11
N GLN A 208 29.61 4.17 -5.00
CA GLN A 208 30.18 3.42 -6.12
C GLN A 208 29.24 2.37 -6.72
N LEU A 209 28.13 2.05 -6.06
CA LEU A 209 27.14 1.08 -6.53
C LEU A 209 25.94 1.74 -7.22
N ILE A 210 25.85 3.08 -7.26
CA ILE A 210 24.64 3.77 -7.70
C ILE A 210 24.33 3.50 -9.18
N GLU A 211 25.35 3.44 -10.02
CA GLU A 211 25.20 3.18 -11.46
C GLU A 211 24.71 1.77 -11.72
N GLU A 212 25.40 0.75 -11.17
CA GLU A 212 25.02 -0.66 -11.28
C GLU A 212 23.60 -0.91 -10.76
N PHE A 213 23.26 -0.33 -9.59
CA PHE A 213 21.95 -0.50 -8.99
C PHE A 213 20.84 0.20 -9.80
N THR A 214 21.12 1.39 -10.32
CA THR A 214 20.17 2.11 -11.18
C THR A 214 19.89 1.30 -12.45
N GLN A 215 20.92 0.75 -13.10
CA GLN A 215 20.75 -0.12 -14.26
C GLN A 215 19.94 -1.37 -13.91
N TYR A 216 20.22 -2.02 -12.77
CA TYR A 216 19.43 -3.16 -12.29
C TYR A 216 17.94 -2.81 -12.13
N VAL A 217 17.62 -1.65 -11.58
CA VAL A 217 16.22 -1.20 -11.42
C VAL A 217 15.56 -0.93 -12.77
N ILE A 218 16.29 -0.32 -13.70
CA ILE A 218 15.82 -0.08 -15.08
C ILE A 218 15.52 -1.41 -15.76
N ASP A 219 16.46 -2.34 -15.79
CA ASP A 219 16.30 -3.65 -16.44
C ASP A 219 15.14 -4.45 -15.85
N ARG A 220 14.91 -4.31 -14.56
CA ARG A 220 13.87 -5.04 -13.85
C ARG A 220 12.46 -4.45 -14.05
N HIS A 221 12.32 -3.13 -14.01
CA HIS A 221 11.03 -2.45 -13.94
C HIS A 221 10.69 -1.62 -15.17
N PHE A 222 11.70 -1.11 -15.85
CA PHE A 222 11.54 -0.11 -16.91
C PHE A 222 12.47 -0.41 -18.11
N PRO A 223 12.49 -1.64 -18.66
CA PRO A 223 13.43 -2.01 -19.73
C PRO A 223 13.25 -1.17 -20.98
N ASP A 224 12.13 -0.50 -21.14
CA ASP A 224 11.82 0.38 -22.28
C ASP A 224 12.64 1.68 -22.28
N ILE A 225 13.25 2.06 -21.15
CA ILE A 225 14.10 3.26 -21.07
C ILE A 225 15.60 2.95 -21.06
N ALA A 226 15.99 1.67 -21.08
CA ALA A 226 17.39 1.26 -20.94
C ALA A 226 18.32 1.88 -22.01
N GLU A 227 17.79 2.08 -23.22
CA GLU A 227 18.52 2.63 -24.37
C GLU A 227 18.22 4.12 -24.61
N SER A 228 17.60 4.82 -23.66
CA SER A 228 17.32 6.26 -23.78
C SER A 228 18.61 7.08 -23.66
N GLU A 229 18.57 8.35 -24.09
CA GLU A 229 19.72 9.26 -24.02
C GLU A 229 20.17 9.49 -22.56
N ASN A 230 19.23 9.53 -21.62
CA ASN A 230 19.51 9.66 -20.20
C ASN A 230 18.60 8.73 -19.36
N PRO A 231 18.96 7.44 -19.21
CA PRO A 231 18.12 6.47 -18.54
C PRO A 231 17.82 6.82 -17.07
N ALA A 232 18.74 7.49 -16.36
CA ALA A 232 18.55 7.89 -14.97
C ALA A 232 17.49 9.01 -14.83
N LEU A 233 17.48 9.97 -15.76
CA LEU A 233 16.46 11.01 -15.79
C LEU A 233 15.09 10.44 -16.17
N GLU A 234 15.03 9.55 -17.15
CA GLU A 234 13.81 8.85 -17.55
C GLU A 234 13.26 7.98 -16.39
N LEU A 235 14.14 7.31 -15.64
CA LEU A 235 13.74 6.57 -14.44
C LEU A 235 13.08 7.51 -13.41
N PHE A 236 13.68 8.67 -13.16
CA PHE A 236 13.10 9.66 -12.26
C PHE A 236 11.70 10.09 -12.72
N GLU A 237 11.52 10.42 -13.98
CA GLU A 237 10.22 10.83 -14.54
C GLU A 237 9.16 9.72 -14.46
N LYS A 238 9.54 8.47 -14.77
CA LYS A 238 8.65 7.30 -14.64
C LYS A 238 8.18 7.10 -13.21
N VAL A 239 9.10 7.11 -12.25
CA VAL A 239 8.78 6.97 -10.83
C VAL A 239 7.90 8.14 -10.37
N MET A 240 8.19 9.37 -10.78
CA MET A 240 7.37 10.53 -10.46
C MET A 240 5.92 10.35 -10.93
N ARG A 241 5.70 9.90 -12.17
CA ARG A 241 4.35 9.65 -12.70
C ARG A 241 3.62 8.55 -11.94
N LEU A 242 4.30 7.46 -11.57
CA LEU A 242 3.73 6.36 -10.78
C LEU A 242 3.32 6.85 -9.38
N GLN A 243 4.13 7.67 -8.73
CA GLN A 243 3.83 8.22 -7.41
C GLN A 243 2.68 9.23 -7.47
N ILE A 244 2.57 10.04 -8.52
CA ILE A 244 1.43 10.94 -8.76
C ILE A 244 0.14 10.10 -8.89
N ASP A 245 0.16 9.07 -9.72
CA ASP A 245 -0.99 8.20 -9.94
C ASP A 245 -1.42 7.51 -8.64
N LEU A 246 -0.46 7.04 -7.84
CA LEU A 246 -0.70 6.40 -6.57
C LEU A 246 -1.39 7.34 -5.57
N VAL A 247 -0.83 8.53 -5.35
CA VAL A 247 -1.35 9.50 -4.36
C VAL A 247 -2.69 10.08 -4.79
N VAL A 248 -2.91 10.33 -6.08
CA VAL A 248 -4.24 10.73 -6.58
C VAL A 248 -5.27 9.64 -6.29
N ASN A 249 -4.92 8.35 -6.43
CA ASN A 249 -5.82 7.25 -6.09
C ASN A 249 -6.07 7.12 -4.58
N TRP A 250 -5.09 7.39 -3.72
CA TRP A 250 -5.32 7.50 -2.27
C TRP A 250 -6.34 8.59 -1.95
N MET A 251 -6.13 9.79 -2.51
CA MET A 251 -7.05 10.91 -2.28
C MET A 251 -8.45 10.63 -2.86
N ARG A 252 -8.55 9.89 -3.96
CA ARG A 252 -9.84 9.49 -4.55
C ARG A 252 -10.75 8.76 -3.57
N VAL A 253 -10.19 7.93 -2.71
CA VAL A 253 -10.95 7.09 -1.75
C VAL A 253 -10.89 7.59 -0.31
N GLY A 254 -10.22 8.71 -0.06
CA GLY A 254 -10.09 9.26 1.30
C GLY A 254 -9.04 8.54 2.16
N PHE A 255 -8.05 7.90 1.55
CA PHE A 255 -6.99 7.18 2.27
C PHE A 255 -5.87 8.11 2.71
N ILE A 256 -5.41 7.94 3.95
CA ILE A 256 -4.21 8.55 4.53
C ILE A 256 -3.23 7.45 4.86
N HIS A 257 -2.02 7.51 4.29
CA HIS A 257 -0.98 6.53 4.58
C HIS A 257 -0.44 6.65 6.02
N GLY A 258 -0.31 7.88 6.51
CA GLY A 258 0.09 8.19 7.89
C GLY A 258 1.59 8.16 8.18
N VAL A 259 2.42 7.53 7.33
CA VAL A 259 3.90 7.54 7.43
C VAL A 259 4.50 7.51 6.03
N MET A 260 4.55 8.66 5.38
CA MET A 260 5.10 8.81 4.02
C MET A 260 6.60 9.17 4.07
N ASN A 261 7.37 8.33 4.71
CA ASN A 261 8.83 8.41 4.69
C ASN A 261 9.39 7.92 3.35
N THR A 262 10.63 8.23 3.02
CA THR A 262 11.29 7.75 1.80
C THR A 262 11.50 6.24 1.80
N ASP A 263 11.58 5.61 2.97
CA ASP A 263 11.61 4.15 3.14
C ASP A 263 10.23 3.48 2.92
N ASN A 264 9.14 4.27 2.85
CA ASN A 264 7.79 3.82 2.50
C ASN A 264 7.36 4.28 1.08
N THR A 265 8.30 4.73 0.27
CA THR A 265 8.05 5.15 -1.11
C THR A 265 8.66 4.12 -2.08
N GLY A 266 7.82 3.18 -2.54
CA GLY A 266 8.23 2.11 -3.44
C GLY A 266 8.48 2.60 -4.86
N ILE A 267 9.58 2.18 -5.48
CA ILE A 267 9.92 2.54 -6.88
C ILE A 267 8.84 2.09 -7.88
N PRO A 268 8.19 0.91 -7.71
CA PRO A 268 7.10 0.51 -8.61
C PRO A 268 5.80 1.33 -8.49
N GLY A 269 5.69 2.26 -7.53
CA GLY A 269 4.47 3.03 -7.31
C GLY A 269 3.34 2.23 -6.65
N GLU A 270 3.69 1.29 -5.79
CA GLU A 270 2.75 0.47 -5.01
C GLU A 270 2.74 0.92 -3.54
N THR A 271 1.55 0.93 -2.93
CA THR A 271 1.39 1.17 -1.48
C THR A 271 1.83 -0.06 -0.71
N PHE A 272 2.57 0.12 0.37
CA PHE A 272 2.91 -0.96 1.29
C PHE A 272 3.15 -0.43 2.70
N ASP A 273 3.32 -1.32 3.69
CA ASP A 273 3.55 -0.95 5.10
C ASP A 273 2.36 -0.22 5.75
N TYR A 274 1.24 -0.92 5.82
CA TYR A 274 -0.03 -0.42 6.36
C TYR A 274 -0.03 -0.35 7.91
N GLY A 275 0.82 0.51 8.46
CA GLY A 275 0.87 0.80 9.90
C GLY A 275 -0.24 1.76 10.34
N PRO A 276 0.07 3.07 10.50
CA PRO A 276 -0.89 4.06 11.01
C PRO A 276 -1.81 4.63 9.91
N CYS A 277 -2.09 3.87 8.86
CA CYS A 277 -2.99 4.31 7.80
C CYS A 277 -4.44 4.29 8.24
N ALA A 278 -5.27 5.12 7.60
CA ALA A 278 -6.71 5.18 7.86
C ALA A 278 -7.47 5.78 6.67
N PHE A 279 -8.79 5.58 6.66
CA PHE A 279 -9.70 6.24 5.72
C PHE A 279 -10.47 7.34 6.44
N ILE A 280 -10.60 8.52 5.82
CA ILE A 280 -11.39 9.61 6.40
C ILE A 280 -12.89 9.30 6.34
N ASN A 281 -13.60 9.62 7.42
CA ASN A 281 -15.04 9.74 7.41
C ASN A 281 -15.40 11.20 7.04
N ASP A 282 -15.38 12.11 7.99
CA ASP A 282 -15.63 13.54 7.74
C ASP A 282 -14.44 14.19 7.00
N TYR A 283 -14.74 14.86 5.90
CA TYR A 283 -13.71 15.49 5.07
C TYR A 283 -13.07 16.68 5.75
N HIS A 284 -11.75 16.65 5.88
CA HIS A 284 -10.96 17.80 6.25
C HIS A 284 -9.54 17.69 5.66
N PRO A 285 -9.01 18.70 4.94
CA PRO A 285 -7.69 18.61 4.30
C PRO A 285 -6.54 18.44 5.30
N ARG A 286 -6.69 18.90 6.54
CA ARG A 286 -5.70 18.74 7.62
C ARG A 286 -5.96 17.52 8.51
N LYS A 287 -6.76 16.54 8.05
CA LYS A 287 -7.02 15.32 8.81
C LYS A 287 -5.75 14.49 8.98
N VAL A 288 -5.49 14.06 10.22
CA VAL A 288 -4.38 13.22 10.64
C VAL A 288 -4.91 12.14 11.58
N PHE A 289 -4.41 10.92 11.44
CA PHE A 289 -4.76 9.82 12.35
C PHE A 289 -3.55 9.28 13.12
N SER A 290 -2.35 9.35 12.54
CA SER A 290 -1.14 8.88 13.18
C SER A 290 -0.87 9.60 14.49
N SER A 291 -0.79 8.87 15.61
CA SER A 291 -0.54 9.43 16.95
C SER A 291 0.83 10.10 17.08
N ILE A 292 1.77 9.79 16.20
CA ILE A 292 3.14 10.35 16.20
C ILE A 292 3.30 11.54 15.25
N ASP A 293 2.31 11.84 14.40
CA ASP A 293 2.35 12.98 13.47
C ASP A 293 1.71 14.22 14.10
N HIS A 294 2.35 14.78 15.10
CA HIS A 294 1.84 15.93 15.86
C HIS A 294 1.71 17.21 15.05
N TYR A 295 2.45 17.34 13.94
CA TYR A 295 2.49 18.53 13.10
C TYR A 295 1.69 18.42 11.81
N GLY A 296 1.06 17.28 11.58
CA GLY A 296 0.28 17.03 10.36
C GLY A 296 1.13 16.96 9.10
N ARG A 297 2.37 16.50 9.24
CA ARG A 297 3.27 16.30 8.08
C ARG A 297 2.62 15.43 7.01
N TYR A 298 1.93 14.38 7.43
CA TYR A 298 1.26 13.42 6.56
C TYR A 298 -0.26 13.58 6.56
N ALA A 299 -0.77 14.79 6.83
CA ALA A 299 -2.19 15.09 6.73
C ALA A 299 -2.73 14.79 5.31
N PHE A 300 -4.02 14.51 5.20
CA PHE A 300 -4.68 14.16 3.93
C PHE A 300 -4.29 15.08 2.77
N GLY A 301 -4.43 16.39 2.95
CA GLY A 301 -4.10 17.40 1.92
C GLY A 301 -2.60 17.65 1.72
N ASN A 302 -1.75 17.13 2.64
CA ASN A 302 -0.29 17.27 2.53
C ASN A 302 0.37 16.13 1.75
N GLN A 303 -0.35 15.04 1.48
CA GLN A 303 0.20 13.88 0.80
C GLN A 303 0.90 14.20 -0.53
N PRO A 304 0.36 15.08 -1.39
CA PRO A 304 1.06 15.48 -2.61
C PRO A 304 2.40 16.18 -2.35
N SER A 305 2.44 17.14 -1.43
CA SER A 305 3.67 17.90 -1.11
C SER A 305 4.76 17.02 -0.53
N ILE A 306 4.38 16.03 0.31
CA ILE A 306 5.35 15.06 0.85
C ILE A 306 5.82 14.10 -0.24
N THR A 307 4.96 13.72 -1.17
CA THR A 307 5.36 12.90 -2.33
C THR A 307 6.39 13.65 -3.19
N GLN A 308 6.15 14.93 -3.50
CA GLN A 308 7.10 15.77 -4.21
C GLN A 308 8.44 15.86 -3.46
N TRP A 309 8.39 16.03 -2.14
CA TRP A 309 9.60 16.05 -1.31
C TRP A 309 10.37 14.73 -1.36
N ASN A 310 9.69 13.58 -1.25
CA ASN A 310 10.30 12.24 -1.37
C ASN A 310 10.94 12.05 -2.76
N LEU A 311 10.27 12.54 -3.81
CA LEU A 311 10.83 12.53 -5.16
C LEU A 311 12.05 13.43 -5.29
N GLY A 312 12.09 14.57 -4.57
CA GLY A 312 13.29 15.39 -4.47
C GLY A 312 14.46 14.63 -3.83
N CYS A 313 14.20 13.87 -2.75
CA CYS A 313 15.20 12.98 -2.17
C CYS A 313 15.68 11.90 -3.17
N PHE A 314 14.76 11.33 -3.94
CA PHE A 314 15.11 10.37 -4.98
C PHE A 314 15.96 11.00 -6.09
N ALA A 315 15.58 12.18 -6.59
CA ALA A 315 16.34 12.92 -7.62
C ALA A 315 17.80 13.17 -7.19
N VAL A 316 18.01 13.57 -5.93
CA VAL A 316 19.36 13.79 -5.38
C VAL A 316 20.23 12.53 -5.47
N THR A 317 19.64 11.34 -5.34
CA THR A 317 20.39 10.09 -5.45
C THR A 317 20.89 9.82 -6.87
N LEU A 318 20.20 10.32 -7.88
CA LEU A 318 20.47 10.10 -9.30
C LEU A 318 21.36 11.18 -9.94
N LEU A 319 21.65 12.30 -9.25
CA LEU A 319 22.42 13.42 -9.81
C LEU A 319 23.72 13.00 -10.50
N PRO A 320 24.56 12.10 -9.95
CA PRO A 320 25.81 11.68 -10.60
C PRO A 320 25.62 10.95 -11.94
N LEU A 321 24.40 10.45 -12.21
CA LEU A 321 24.05 9.72 -13.43
C LEU A 321 23.32 10.62 -14.44
N ILE A 322 22.74 11.72 -13.99
CA ILE A 322 22.03 12.68 -14.85
C ILE A 322 23.03 13.55 -15.64
N ASP A 323 24.02 14.11 -14.96
CA ASP A 323 25.12 14.85 -15.61
C ASP A 323 26.40 14.77 -14.76
N LYS A 324 27.56 14.90 -15.41
CA LYS A 324 28.87 14.90 -14.74
C LYS A 324 29.12 16.16 -13.92
N GLU A 325 28.49 17.27 -14.30
CA GLU A 325 28.55 18.55 -13.59
C GLU A 325 27.36 18.60 -12.62
N GLU A 326 27.67 18.57 -11.30
CA GLU A 326 26.64 18.50 -10.25
C GLU A 326 25.65 19.67 -10.31
N GLU A 327 26.12 20.89 -10.61
CA GLU A 327 25.25 22.06 -10.75
C GLU A 327 24.23 21.87 -11.86
N LYS A 328 24.70 21.38 -13.03
CA LYS A 328 23.85 21.12 -14.19
C LYS A 328 22.89 19.95 -13.94
N ALA A 329 23.37 18.85 -13.33
CA ALA A 329 22.51 17.75 -12.92
C ALA A 329 21.39 18.21 -11.98
N THR A 330 21.73 19.09 -11.04
CA THR A 330 20.76 19.68 -10.07
C THR A 330 19.74 20.55 -10.79
N GLU A 331 20.15 21.37 -11.75
CA GLU A 331 19.25 22.22 -12.52
C GLU A 331 18.27 21.38 -13.35
N ILE A 332 18.75 20.37 -14.06
CA ILE A 332 17.93 19.42 -14.85
C ILE A 332 16.92 18.70 -13.94
N ALA A 333 17.38 18.14 -12.81
CA ALA A 333 16.52 17.42 -11.88
C ALA A 333 15.44 18.34 -11.27
N ARG A 334 15.80 19.59 -10.93
CA ARG A 334 14.86 20.59 -10.40
C ARG A 334 13.83 21.00 -11.45
N GLU A 335 14.23 21.20 -12.69
CA GLU A 335 13.31 21.49 -13.79
C GLU A 335 12.27 20.37 -13.93
N ARG A 336 12.70 19.09 -13.95
CA ARG A 336 11.79 17.97 -14.05
C ARG A 336 10.88 17.82 -12.83
N LEU A 337 11.41 18.02 -11.62
CA LEU A 337 10.60 17.99 -10.39
C LEU A 337 9.56 19.11 -10.35
N SER A 338 9.82 20.27 -10.98
CA SER A 338 8.86 21.37 -11.04
C SER A 338 7.59 21.04 -11.82
N ASP A 339 7.62 20.05 -12.71
CA ASP A 339 6.44 19.54 -13.41
C ASP A 339 5.45 18.79 -12.48
N PHE A 340 5.87 18.39 -11.28
CA PHE A 340 5.04 17.61 -10.37
C PHE A 340 3.70 18.27 -10.08
N GLU A 341 3.69 19.54 -9.69
CA GLU A 341 2.45 20.26 -9.32
C GLU A 341 1.45 20.29 -10.48
N ARG A 342 1.92 20.59 -11.69
CA ARG A 342 1.08 20.62 -12.89
C ARG A 342 0.50 19.23 -13.19
N LEU A 343 1.36 18.20 -13.23
CA LEU A 343 0.97 16.81 -13.53
C LEU A 343 0.01 16.26 -12.47
N PHE A 344 0.28 16.54 -11.19
CA PHE A 344 -0.60 16.14 -10.10
C PHE A 344 -1.96 16.82 -10.20
N SER A 345 -1.98 18.14 -10.39
CA SER A 345 -3.22 18.91 -10.48
C SER A 345 -4.09 18.47 -11.66
N GLU A 346 -3.50 18.24 -12.83
CA GLU A 346 -4.20 17.72 -14.01
C GLU A 346 -4.81 16.33 -13.74
N LYS A 347 -4.04 15.44 -13.09
CA LYS A 347 -4.51 14.07 -12.79
C LYS A 347 -5.60 14.08 -11.71
N TYR A 348 -5.41 14.86 -10.65
CA TYR A 348 -6.37 15.02 -9.56
C TYR A 348 -7.68 15.63 -10.08
N PHE A 349 -7.62 16.70 -10.83
CA PHE A 349 -8.77 17.33 -11.46
C PHE A 349 -9.58 16.34 -12.31
N LYS A 350 -8.93 15.60 -13.23
CA LYS A 350 -9.58 14.57 -14.05
C LYS A 350 -10.22 13.47 -13.20
N THR A 351 -9.58 13.08 -12.11
CA THR A 351 -10.09 12.07 -11.19
C THR A 351 -11.32 12.56 -10.45
N MET A 352 -11.31 13.80 -9.95
CA MET A 352 -12.45 14.41 -9.27
C MET A 352 -13.63 14.64 -10.22
N CYS A 353 -13.36 15.03 -11.47
CA CYS A 353 -14.41 15.09 -12.51
C CYS A 353 -15.10 13.74 -12.69
N LYS A 354 -14.35 12.64 -12.76
CA LYS A 354 -14.94 11.29 -12.85
C LYS A 354 -15.74 10.92 -11.60
N LYS A 355 -15.31 11.32 -10.40
CA LYS A 355 -16.09 11.15 -9.17
C LYS A 355 -17.42 11.88 -9.22
N LEU A 356 -17.52 12.97 -9.98
CA LEU A 356 -18.73 13.75 -10.22
C LEU A 356 -19.48 13.35 -11.52
N GLY A 357 -19.08 12.27 -12.20
CA GLY A 357 -19.73 11.82 -13.41
C GLY A 357 -19.51 12.73 -14.64
N ILE A 358 -18.51 13.59 -14.58
CA ILE A 358 -18.14 14.50 -15.67
C ILE A 358 -17.19 13.76 -16.62
N GLU A 359 -17.64 13.50 -17.86
CA GLU A 359 -16.88 12.76 -18.87
C GLU A 359 -15.81 13.61 -19.54
N ASN A 360 -16.20 14.81 -19.98
CA ASN A 360 -15.33 15.76 -20.71
C ASN A 360 -15.12 17.00 -19.84
N PRO A 361 -14.02 17.02 -19.06
CA PRO A 361 -13.73 18.14 -18.13
C PRO A 361 -13.60 19.48 -18.84
N GLU A 362 -14.21 20.52 -18.27
CA GLU A 362 -14.05 21.93 -18.62
C GLU A 362 -13.33 22.66 -17.46
N GLU A 363 -12.63 23.73 -17.73
CA GLU A 363 -11.88 24.49 -16.72
C GLU A 363 -12.76 24.91 -15.53
N ASN A 364 -13.98 25.34 -15.79
CA ASN A 364 -14.94 25.73 -14.75
C ASN A 364 -15.43 24.57 -13.86
N ASP A 365 -15.20 23.32 -14.23
CA ASP A 365 -15.55 22.18 -13.37
C ASP A 365 -14.71 22.15 -12.08
N GLY A 366 -13.52 22.78 -12.10
CA GLY A 366 -12.71 22.99 -10.91
C GLY A 366 -13.44 23.73 -9.80
N ILE A 367 -14.28 24.73 -10.16
CA ILE A 367 -15.10 25.50 -9.21
C ILE A 367 -16.12 24.57 -8.51
N LEU A 368 -16.79 23.70 -9.27
CA LEU A 368 -17.74 22.74 -8.68
C LEU A 368 -17.07 21.79 -7.69
N ILE A 369 -15.86 21.33 -8.01
CA ILE A 369 -15.09 20.44 -7.14
C ILE A 369 -14.68 21.18 -5.85
N GLU A 370 -14.13 22.37 -5.96
CA GLU A 370 -13.67 23.17 -4.83
C GLU A 370 -14.84 23.54 -3.90
N GLU A 371 -15.95 24.00 -4.43
CA GLU A 371 -17.14 24.34 -3.65
C GLU A 371 -17.70 23.11 -2.90
N LEU A 372 -17.73 21.92 -3.54
CA LEU A 372 -18.16 20.70 -2.87
C LEU A 372 -17.23 20.32 -1.71
N LEU A 373 -15.92 20.36 -1.92
CA LEU A 373 -14.95 20.05 -0.88
C LEU A 373 -15.01 21.04 0.27
N ASN A 374 -15.18 22.34 -0.03
CA ASN A 374 -15.37 23.39 0.98
C ASN A 374 -16.67 23.17 1.76
N TRP A 375 -17.76 22.82 1.08
CA TRP A 375 -19.03 22.49 1.72
C TRP A 375 -18.90 21.27 2.63
N MET A 376 -18.23 20.20 2.18
CA MET A 376 -17.96 19.02 3.00
C MET A 376 -17.19 19.39 4.27
N GLN A 377 -16.14 20.20 4.15
CA GLN A 377 -15.33 20.63 5.29
C GLN A 377 -16.14 21.42 6.30
N GLN A 378 -16.98 22.37 5.83
CA GLN A 378 -17.79 23.23 6.68
C GLN A 378 -18.90 22.46 7.43
N ASN A 379 -19.39 21.38 6.85
CA ASN A 379 -20.50 20.59 7.40
C ASN A 379 -20.04 19.25 8.02
N ALA A 380 -18.73 19.01 8.13
CA ALA A 380 -18.15 17.73 8.56
C ALA A 380 -18.80 16.54 7.80
N ALA A 381 -19.04 16.71 6.48
CA ALA A 381 -19.72 15.72 5.67
C ALA A 381 -18.80 14.50 5.42
N ASP A 382 -19.39 13.30 5.43
CA ASP A 382 -18.68 12.08 5.11
C ASP A 382 -18.18 12.08 3.67
N TYR A 383 -16.87 11.88 3.48
CA TYR A 383 -16.24 11.96 2.17
C TYR A 383 -16.81 10.96 1.18
N THR A 384 -16.93 9.70 1.57
CA THR A 384 -17.41 8.62 0.70
C THR A 384 -18.91 8.76 0.44
N ASN A 385 -19.70 8.94 1.50
CA ASN A 385 -21.15 8.97 1.40
C ASN A 385 -21.66 10.23 0.67
N THR A 386 -20.92 11.34 0.66
CA THR A 386 -21.31 12.52 -0.11
C THR A 386 -21.36 12.23 -1.61
N PHE A 387 -20.37 11.52 -2.17
CA PHE A 387 -20.40 11.14 -3.58
C PHE A 387 -21.50 10.12 -3.87
N LEU A 388 -21.82 9.22 -2.94
CA LEU A 388 -22.95 8.30 -3.07
C LEU A 388 -24.29 9.05 -3.01
N ALA A 389 -24.41 10.06 -2.14
CA ALA A 389 -25.60 10.90 -2.06
C ALA A 389 -25.86 11.69 -3.36
N ILE A 390 -24.80 12.22 -3.99
CA ILE A 390 -24.88 12.92 -5.28
C ILE A 390 -25.39 11.97 -6.38
N GLU A 391 -24.94 10.70 -6.37
CA GLU A 391 -25.40 9.67 -7.32
C GLU A 391 -26.88 9.32 -7.14
N ASN A 392 -27.40 9.41 -5.89
CA ASN A 392 -28.75 8.98 -5.54
C ASN A 392 -29.75 10.15 -5.48
N GLU A 393 -30.38 10.47 -6.61
CA GLU A 393 -31.36 11.56 -6.75
C GLU A 393 -32.51 11.53 -5.72
N GLY A 394 -32.82 10.37 -5.13
CA GLY A 394 -33.91 10.21 -4.17
C GLY A 394 -33.66 10.86 -2.80
N ILE A 395 -32.42 11.14 -2.43
CA ILE A 395 -32.09 11.73 -1.12
C ILE A 395 -32.59 13.18 -1.00
N PHE A 396 -32.70 13.91 -2.12
CA PHE A 396 -33.05 15.35 -2.10
C PHE A 396 -34.54 15.63 -2.23
N SER A 397 -35.37 14.63 -2.56
CA SER A 397 -36.80 14.78 -2.76
C SER A 397 -37.66 14.61 -1.49
N GLN A 398 -37.08 14.23 -0.37
CA GLN A 398 -37.81 13.82 0.84
C GLN A 398 -37.52 14.68 2.09
N GLY A 399 -37.65 15.98 2.02
CA GLY A 399 -37.84 16.88 3.19
C GLY A 399 -36.90 16.65 4.40
N SER A 400 -37.45 16.34 5.56
CA SER A 400 -36.74 16.18 6.84
C SER A 400 -35.73 15.03 6.88
N ASP A 401 -35.80 14.07 5.97
CA ASP A 401 -34.92 12.89 5.96
C ASP A 401 -33.62 13.12 5.15
N ALA A 402 -33.52 14.25 4.46
CA ALA A 402 -32.35 14.61 3.65
C ALA A 402 -31.10 14.94 4.49
N GLY A 403 -31.24 15.11 5.81
CA GLY A 403 -30.12 15.46 6.70
C GLY A 403 -29.38 16.71 6.23
N ILE A 404 -28.03 16.69 6.28
CA ILE A 404 -27.20 17.82 5.86
C ILE A 404 -27.32 18.13 4.34
N TYR A 405 -27.68 17.14 3.51
CA TYR A 405 -27.84 17.30 2.07
C TYR A 405 -29.10 18.07 1.67
N GLY A 406 -30.06 18.25 2.58
CA GLY A 406 -31.24 19.12 2.42
C GLY A 406 -30.99 20.62 2.59
N GLN A 407 -29.79 21.01 2.99
CA GLN A 407 -29.41 22.43 3.14
C GLN A 407 -29.44 23.17 1.81
N GLU A 408 -29.86 24.44 1.83
CA GLU A 408 -29.96 25.29 0.64
C GLU A 408 -28.60 25.42 -0.10
N SER A 409 -27.50 25.51 0.65
CA SER A 409 -26.14 25.57 0.09
C SER A 409 -25.81 24.35 -0.77
N PHE A 410 -26.17 23.13 -0.29
CA PHE A 410 -25.92 21.90 -1.04
C PHE A 410 -26.89 21.76 -2.22
N THR A 411 -28.15 22.05 -2.04
CA THR A 411 -29.17 21.94 -3.12
C THR A 411 -28.91 22.90 -4.26
N ASN A 412 -28.38 24.12 -3.97
CA ASN A 412 -27.98 25.07 -5.00
C ASN A 412 -26.73 24.61 -5.76
N TRP A 413 -25.74 24.02 -5.05
CA TRP A 413 -24.60 23.38 -5.68
C TRP A 413 -25.02 22.21 -6.57
N TYR A 414 -25.89 21.33 -6.04
CA TYR A 414 -26.41 20.14 -6.76
C TYR A 414 -27.11 20.53 -8.08
N LYS A 415 -27.95 21.55 -8.09
CA LYS A 415 -28.61 22.04 -9.32
C LYS A 415 -27.60 22.46 -10.39
N ARG A 416 -26.50 23.10 -10.01
CA ARG A 416 -25.45 23.49 -10.97
C ARG A 416 -24.70 22.28 -11.48
N TRP A 417 -24.40 21.33 -10.61
CA TRP A 417 -23.80 20.06 -10.98
C TRP A 417 -24.71 19.27 -11.93
N GLU A 418 -26.00 19.16 -11.63
CA GLU A 418 -26.98 18.50 -12.48
C GLU A 418 -27.05 19.14 -13.88
N GLN A 419 -27.13 20.48 -13.97
CA GLN A 419 -27.04 21.20 -15.24
C GLN A 419 -25.75 20.89 -16.00
N ARG A 420 -24.63 20.77 -15.28
CA ARG A 420 -23.35 20.47 -15.89
C ARG A 420 -23.30 19.06 -16.47
N VAL A 421 -23.71 18.03 -15.73
CA VAL A 421 -23.67 16.63 -16.21
C VAL A 421 -24.69 16.38 -17.31
N ASN A 422 -25.82 17.08 -17.33
CA ASN A 422 -26.81 16.99 -18.41
C ASN A 422 -26.28 17.55 -19.74
N ARG A 423 -25.16 18.24 -19.77
CA ARG A 423 -24.44 18.60 -21.02
C ARG A 423 -23.62 17.45 -21.60
N ASN A 424 -23.36 16.40 -20.83
CA ASN A 424 -22.77 15.17 -21.35
C ASN A 424 -23.70 14.51 -22.37
N LYS A 425 -23.13 13.82 -23.36
CA LYS A 425 -23.92 13.19 -24.42
C LYS A 425 -25.00 12.20 -23.91
N GLY A 426 -24.67 11.46 -22.83
CA GLY A 426 -25.58 10.52 -22.15
C GLY A 426 -26.29 11.11 -20.93
N GLY A 427 -26.14 12.41 -20.63
CA GLY A 427 -26.78 13.10 -19.52
C GLY A 427 -26.55 12.47 -18.16
N MET A 428 -27.54 12.57 -17.28
CA MET A 428 -27.51 12.02 -15.91
C MET A 428 -27.25 10.52 -15.88
N LYS A 429 -27.77 9.74 -16.80
CA LYS A 429 -27.57 8.28 -16.84
C LYS A 429 -26.07 7.95 -16.98
N GLN A 430 -25.39 8.56 -17.93
CA GLN A 430 -23.96 8.35 -18.14
C GLN A 430 -23.14 8.86 -16.94
N ALA A 431 -23.54 10.01 -16.38
CA ALA A 431 -22.88 10.54 -15.18
C ALA A 431 -22.89 9.53 -14.03
N LYS A 432 -24.03 8.90 -13.76
CA LYS A 432 -24.16 7.85 -12.74
C LYS A 432 -23.30 6.62 -13.04
N GLU A 433 -23.27 6.16 -14.29
CA GLU A 433 -22.42 5.03 -14.69
C GLU A 433 -20.92 5.31 -14.45
N ILE A 434 -20.48 6.55 -14.72
CA ILE A 434 -19.10 6.98 -14.43
C ILE A 434 -18.87 7.05 -12.91
N MET A 435 -19.80 7.64 -12.15
CA MET A 435 -19.70 7.75 -10.69
C MET A 435 -19.59 6.37 -10.03
N GLN A 436 -20.40 5.40 -10.45
CA GLN A 436 -20.38 4.02 -9.92
C GLN A 436 -19.03 3.32 -10.12
N GLN A 437 -18.32 3.65 -11.18
CA GLN A 437 -16.98 3.09 -11.43
C GLN A 437 -15.87 3.74 -10.60
N HIS A 438 -16.10 4.98 -10.10
CA HIS A 438 -15.06 5.78 -9.45
C HIS A 438 -15.31 6.06 -7.96
N ASN A 439 -16.54 5.89 -7.49
CA ASN A 439 -16.93 6.07 -6.09
C ASN A 439 -17.23 4.72 -5.46
N PRO A 440 -16.38 4.22 -4.55
CA PRO A 440 -16.68 3.00 -3.84
C PRO A 440 -17.87 3.20 -2.88
N THR A 441 -18.67 2.16 -2.71
CA THR A 441 -19.73 2.06 -1.69
C THR A 441 -19.13 1.71 -0.34
N PHE A 442 -18.16 0.80 -0.37
CA PHE A 442 -17.53 0.27 0.84
C PHE A 442 -16.05 0.65 0.85
N ILE A 443 -15.62 1.23 1.97
CA ILE A 443 -14.22 1.48 2.31
C ILE A 443 -13.92 0.82 3.66
N PRO A 444 -12.66 0.56 4.00
CA PRO A 444 -12.29 0.11 5.34
C PRO A 444 -12.59 1.19 6.38
N ARG A 445 -13.84 1.25 6.87
CA ARG A 445 -14.22 2.17 7.96
C ARG A 445 -13.41 1.83 9.20
N ASN A 446 -12.67 2.79 9.74
CA ASN A 446 -11.72 2.56 10.83
C ASN A 446 -12.33 1.80 12.00
N HIS A 447 -13.53 2.19 12.47
CA HIS A 447 -14.21 1.52 13.58
C HIS A 447 -14.60 0.07 13.28
N LEU A 448 -14.97 -0.25 12.03
CA LEU A 448 -15.29 -1.63 11.62
C LEU A 448 -14.01 -2.48 11.49
N VAL A 449 -12.93 -1.86 11.04
CA VAL A 449 -11.60 -2.50 11.01
C VAL A 449 -11.15 -2.86 12.42
N GLU A 450 -11.20 -1.89 13.37
CA GLU A 450 -10.82 -2.15 14.76
C GLU A 450 -11.66 -3.25 15.40
N GLN A 451 -12.99 -3.21 15.27
CA GLN A 451 -13.89 -4.25 15.78
C GLN A 451 -13.57 -5.63 15.19
N ALA A 452 -13.28 -5.70 13.90
CA ALA A 452 -12.95 -6.98 13.25
C ALA A 452 -11.59 -7.53 13.71
N LEU A 453 -10.60 -6.65 13.90
CA LEU A 453 -9.28 -7.02 14.37
C LEU A 453 -9.28 -7.47 15.83
N GLU A 454 -9.96 -6.71 16.72
CA GLU A 454 -10.13 -7.05 18.14
C GLU A 454 -10.84 -8.41 18.30
N ALA A 455 -11.94 -8.63 17.57
CA ALA A 455 -12.65 -9.91 17.61
C ALA A 455 -11.75 -11.08 17.18
N ALA A 456 -10.90 -10.89 16.15
CA ALA A 456 -10.04 -11.95 15.64
C ALA A 456 -8.80 -12.18 16.52
N SER A 457 -8.13 -11.11 16.98
CA SER A 457 -6.86 -11.22 17.72
C SER A 457 -7.06 -11.58 19.20
N ASP A 458 -8.09 -11.00 19.85
CA ASP A 458 -8.25 -11.09 21.30
C ASP A 458 -9.28 -12.17 21.71
N HIS A 459 -10.19 -12.52 20.78
CA HIS A 459 -11.30 -13.45 21.05
C HIS A 459 -11.34 -14.65 20.11
N GLU A 460 -10.35 -14.81 19.22
CA GLU A 460 -10.28 -15.87 18.20
C GLU A 460 -11.55 -15.97 17.33
N ASN A 461 -12.32 -14.89 17.25
CA ASN A 461 -13.56 -14.82 16.47
C ASN A 461 -13.31 -14.14 15.11
N PHE A 462 -13.02 -14.92 14.10
CA PHE A 462 -12.76 -14.44 12.73
C PHE A 462 -14.02 -14.11 11.92
N GLN A 463 -15.23 -14.33 12.44
CA GLN A 463 -16.45 -14.09 11.68
C GLN A 463 -16.62 -12.61 11.25
N PRO A 464 -16.42 -11.60 12.13
CA PRO A 464 -16.49 -10.20 11.71
C PRO A 464 -15.41 -9.84 10.68
N PHE A 465 -14.20 -10.36 10.85
CA PHE A 465 -13.09 -10.13 9.94
C PHE A 465 -13.38 -10.68 8.53
N ASN A 466 -13.77 -11.94 8.44
CA ASN A 466 -14.08 -12.60 7.15
C ASN A 466 -15.26 -11.94 6.45
N LYS A 467 -16.27 -11.49 7.21
CA LYS A 467 -17.42 -10.76 6.66
C LYS A 467 -16.98 -9.41 6.09
N LEU A 468 -16.19 -8.64 6.84
CA LEU A 468 -15.66 -7.36 6.39
C LEU A 468 -14.78 -7.52 5.15
N LEU A 469 -13.84 -8.48 5.15
CA LEU A 469 -12.99 -8.80 4.00
C LEU A 469 -13.83 -9.14 2.76
N GLY A 470 -14.88 -9.97 2.91
CA GLY A 470 -15.79 -10.31 1.83
C GLY A 470 -16.58 -9.12 1.27
N ILE A 471 -16.93 -8.14 2.09
CA ILE A 471 -17.56 -6.89 1.65
C ILE A 471 -16.56 -6.01 0.89
N LEU A 472 -15.36 -5.85 1.46
CA LEU A 472 -14.30 -5.02 0.88
C LEU A 472 -13.70 -5.61 -0.41
N SER A 473 -13.95 -6.88 -0.71
CA SER A 473 -13.59 -7.49 -2.01
C SER A 473 -14.49 -7.02 -3.17
N ARG A 474 -15.61 -6.35 -2.87
CA ARG A 474 -16.56 -5.81 -3.85
C ARG A 474 -16.93 -4.36 -3.53
N PRO A 475 -15.95 -3.45 -3.48
CA PRO A 475 -16.16 -2.11 -2.91
C PRO A 475 -17.09 -1.21 -3.75
N TYR A 476 -17.34 -1.55 -5.00
CA TYR A 476 -18.21 -0.78 -5.90
C TYR A 476 -19.61 -1.33 -6.06
N ASP A 477 -19.95 -2.47 -5.42
CA ASP A 477 -21.29 -3.03 -5.46
C ASP A 477 -22.27 -2.15 -4.66
N ARG A 478 -23.49 -2.02 -5.16
CA ARG A 478 -24.61 -1.31 -4.50
C ARG A 478 -25.53 -2.36 -3.88
N ILE A 479 -25.36 -2.63 -2.57
CA ILE A 479 -26.05 -3.69 -1.83
C ILE A 479 -26.69 -3.08 -0.59
N ASP A 480 -28.02 -2.85 -0.63
CA ASP A 480 -28.77 -2.15 0.41
C ASP A 480 -28.70 -2.85 1.78
N GLU A 481 -28.69 -4.20 1.79
CA GLU A 481 -28.59 -5.02 3.02
C GLU A 481 -27.28 -4.81 3.77
N LEU A 482 -26.26 -4.24 3.12
CA LEU A 482 -24.95 -3.94 3.68
C LEU A 482 -24.78 -2.46 4.07
N SER A 483 -25.87 -1.67 4.10
CA SER A 483 -25.83 -0.22 4.39
C SER A 483 -25.18 0.11 5.74
N SER A 484 -25.27 -0.78 6.74
CA SER A 484 -24.59 -0.61 8.03
C SER A 484 -23.05 -0.52 7.91
N TYR A 485 -22.47 -1.10 6.85
CA TYR A 485 -21.03 -1.01 6.58
C TYR A 485 -20.62 0.30 5.87
N GLN A 486 -21.59 1.10 5.43
CA GLN A 486 -21.38 2.45 4.88
C GLN A 486 -21.48 3.53 5.96
N THR A 487 -22.10 3.20 7.10
CA THR A 487 -22.39 4.16 8.18
C THR A 487 -21.10 4.57 8.88
N PRO A 488 -20.73 5.86 8.94
CA PRO A 488 -19.62 6.33 9.75
C PRO A 488 -19.98 6.21 11.25
N PRO A 489 -18.98 6.19 12.14
CA PRO A 489 -19.27 6.21 13.58
C PRO A 489 -19.98 7.51 13.99
N ALA A 490 -20.81 7.46 15.02
CA ALA A 490 -21.64 8.60 15.46
C ALA A 490 -20.86 9.89 15.77
N ARG A 491 -19.58 9.76 16.12
CA ARG A 491 -18.68 10.90 16.42
C ARG A 491 -17.76 11.25 15.25
N GLY A 492 -18.02 10.73 14.05
CA GLY A 492 -17.10 10.86 12.92
C GLY A 492 -15.71 10.33 13.27
N ASP A 493 -14.67 11.06 12.90
CA ASP A 493 -13.27 10.70 13.19
C ASP A 493 -12.77 11.22 14.55
N SER A 494 -13.65 11.84 15.37
CA SER A 494 -13.25 12.47 16.60
C SER A 494 -12.68 11.46 17.61
N GLY A 495 -11.43 11.67 18.02
CA GLY A 495 -10.74 10.82 18.99
C GLY A 495 -10.17 9.52 18.44
N TYR A 496 -10.35 9.21 17.15
CA TYR A 496 -9.69 8.06 16.54
C TYR A 496 -8.22 8.38 16.23
N GLN A 497 -7.34 7.52 16.69
CA GLN A 497 -5.91 7.60 16.41
C GLN A 497 -5.38 6.22 16.03
N THR A 498 -4.40 6.22 15.16
CA THR A 498 -3.68 5.01 14.73
C THR A 498 -2.27 5.00 15.30
N PHE A 499 -1.79 3.82 15.63
CA PHE A 499 -0.48 3.61 16.21
C PHE A 499 0.38 2.79 15.25
N CYS A 500 1.68 3.10 15.19
CA CYS A 500 2.64 2.19 14.57
C CYS A 500 2.71 0.93 15.46
N GLY A 501 2.16 -0.18 15.01
CA GLY A 501 2.26 -1.47 15.70
C GLY A 501 3.68 -2.06 15.55
N THR A 502 4.68 -1.35 16.09
CA THR A 502 6.10 -1.77 16.08
C THR A 502 6.47 -2.38 17.41
#